data_847c7af493bc69ccca86172504ae100b
#
_entry.id   847c7af493bc69ccca86172504ae100b
#
_cell.length_a   1.000
_cell.length_b   1.000
_cell.length_c   1.000
_cell.angle_alpha   90.00
_cell.angle_beta   90.00
_cell.angle_gamma   90.00
#
_symmetry.space_group_name_H-M   'P 1'
#
loop_
_entity.id
_entity.type
_entity.pdbx_description
1 polymer ?
#
loop_
_entity_poly.entity_id
_entity_poly.type
_entity_poly.pdbx_seq_one_letter_code
_entity_poly.pdbx_strand_id
1 'polypeptide(L)'
;PAKLPIVFIHGIGIGFAHYLGLIANFPKDTDVFLLEWPHVCMQMVKEGPKIKDTVDILCDALDDFGHPSAVFVAHSLGTTAVSWMLHDPRGCTKVARTVLLDPVTFLLCDPRVATVFVYNNPTNTVDFLMHFFLSRELFISNALSRHFNWSHNIMFAEDFLHASNIGSSHDSDEYPLDNDFISHTVILSSLDSIVPVGPVSRYLEAKQDEFRARGHNCFEVCMFHGNHGEMLVHPSWVNTIARKVEERCQPRPEQYDVGLNYDD
;
A
#
# COMPACT_ATOMS: atom_id res chain seq x y z
N PRO A 1 24.55 -2.30 -3.89
CA PRO A 1 23.50 -2.68 -2.94
C PRO A 1 22.46 -3.59 -3.58
N ALA A 2 21.94 -4.55 -2.82
CA ALA A 2 20.91 -5.47 -3.28
C ALA A 2 19.57 -4.74 -3.46
N LYS A 3 18.71 -5.23 -4.37
CA LYS A 3 17.34 -4.74 -4.51
C LYS A 3 16.54 -5.04 -3.24
N LEU A 4 15.56 -4.19 -2.93
CA LEU A 4 14.63 -4.44 -1.83
C LEU A 4 13.68 -5.58 -2.20
N PRO A 5 13.36 -6.50 -1.26
CA PRO A 5 12.34 -7.51 -1.45
C PRO A 5 10.95 -6.87 -1.53
N ILE A 6 9.98 -7.62 -2.05
CA ILE A 6 8.60 -7.21 -2.20
C ILE A 6 7.75 -7.95 -1.17
N VAL A 7 6.93 -7.22 -0.41
CA VAL A 7 5.81 -7.78 0.36
C VAL A 7 4.52 -7.41 -0.37
N PHE A 8 3.83 -8.41 -0.91
CA PHE A 8 2.57 -8.21 -1.61
C PHE A 8 1.38 -8.61 -0.73
N ILE A 9 0.39 -7.72 -0.63
CA ILE A 9 -0.80 -7.89 0.22
C ILE A 9 -2.06 -7.71 -0.63
N HIS A 10 -2.86 -8.78 -0.75
CA HIS A 10 -4.07 -8.78 -1.56
C HIS A 10 -5.25 -8.06 -0.88
N GLY A 11 -6.22 -7.64 -1.67
CA GLY A 11 -7.51 -7.14 -1.20
C GLY A 11 -8.54 -8.26 -0.96
N ILE A 12 -9.80 -7.87 -0.78
CA ILE A 12 -10.93 -8.80 -0.68
C ILE A 12 -11.10 -9.54 -2.01
N GLY A 13 -11.35 -10.85 -1.96
CA GLY A 13 -11.65 -11.62 -3.18
C GLY A 13 -11.33 -13.11 -3.04
N ILE A 14 -10.66 -13.65 -4.03
CA ILE A 14 -10.26 -15.07 -4.12
C ILE A 14 -8.76 -15.26 -3.82
N GLY A 15 -8.24 -14.51 -2.85
CA GLY A 15 -6.82 -14.53 -2.49
C GLY A 15 -5.95 -14.02 -3.65
N PHE A 16 -4.85 -14.72 -3.95
CA PHE A 16 -3.89 -14.30 -4.98
C PHE A 16 -4.32 -14.59 -6.42
N ALA A 17 -5.39 -15.35 -6.66
CA ALA A 17 -5.70 -15.87 -7.99
C ALA A 17 -5.82 -14.78 -9.06
N HIS A 18 -6.46 -13.66 -8.76
CA HIS A 18 -6.62 -12.56 -9.72
C HIS A 18 -5.40 -11.61 -9.79
N TYR A 19 -4.39 -11.81 -8.92
CA TYR A 19 -3.13 -11.05 -8.95
C TYR A 19 -1.99 -11.80 -9.65
N LEU A 20 -2.18 -13.06 -10.05
CA LEU A 20 -1.13 -13.87 -10.65
C LEU A 20 -0.49 -13.19 -11.87
N GLY A 21 -1.29 -12.52 -12.68
CA GLY A 21 -0.79 -11.74 -13.83
C GLY A 21 0.16 -10.61 -13.41
N LEU A 22 -0.15 -9.89 -12.34
CA LEU A 22 0.71 -8.84 -11.80
C LEU A 22 1.97 -9.44 -11.15
N ILE A 23 1.81 -10.43 -10.27
CA ILE A 23 2.91 -11.07 -9.54
C ILE A 23 3.91 -11.70 -10.53
N ALA A 24 3.42 -12.29 -11.62
CA ALA A 24 4.25 -12.85 -12.67
C ALA A 24 5.14 -11.82 -13.39
N ASN A 25 4.78 -10.52 -13.31
CA ASN A 25 5.54 -9.42 -13.88
C ASN A 25 6.47 -8.70 -12.88
N PHE A 26 6.52 -9.13 -11.62
CA PHE A 26 7.48 -8.60 -10.65
C PHE A 26 8.93 -8.96 -11.06
N PRO A 27 9.93 -8.17 -10.61
CA PRO A 27 11.35 -8.46 -10.86
C PRO A 27 11.71 -9.89 -10.44
N LYS A 28 12.44 -10.61 -11.29
CA LYS A 28 12.79 -12.03 -11.06
C LYS A 28 14.00 -12.21 -10.14
N ASP A 29 14.75 -11.16 -9.94
CA ASP A 29 15.97 -11.09 -9.11
C ASP A 29 15.68 -10.49 -7.72
N THR A 30 14.43 -10.60 -7.26
CA THR A 30 13.96 -10.04 -5.99
C THR A 30 13.07 -11.05 -5.28
N ASP A 31 13.26 -11.21 -3.98
CA ASP A 31 12.40 -12.04 -3.15
C ASP A 31 11.00 -11.44 -3.04
N VAL A 32 9.98 -12.29 -3.09
CA VAL A 32 8.57 -11.88 -3.02
C VAL A 32 7.88 -12.63 -1.89
N PHE A 33 7.42 -11.90 -0.89
CA PHE A 33 6.61 -12.39 0.22
C PHE A 33 5.14 -12.11 -0.08
N LEU A 34 4.30 -13.14 0.02
CA LEU A 34 2.87 -13.03 -0.24
C LEU A 34 2.10 -13.22 1.07
N LEU A 35 1.48 -12.15 1.58
CA LEU A 35 0.62 -12.22 2.75
C LEU A 35 -0.79 -12.64 2.35
N GLU A 36 -1.20 -13.85 2.71
CA GLU A 36 -2.57 -14.32 2.54
C GLU A 36 -3.41 -14.01 3.78
N TRP A 37 -4.59 -13.42 3.53
CA TRP A 37 -5.60 -13.14 4.54
C TRP A 37 -6.81 -14.05 4.39
N PRO A 38 -6.87 -15.19 5.09
CA PRO A 38 -7.94 -16.18 4.92
C PRO A 38 -9.35 -15.62 5.12
N HIS A 39 -9.53 -14.72 6.08
CA HIS A 39 -10.83 -14.14 6.44
C HIS A 39 -11.45 -13.22 5.39
N VAL A 40 -10.71 -12.83 4.36
CA VAL A 40 -11.18 -11.98 3.26
C VAL A 40 -10.96 -12.61 1.87
N CYS A 41 -10.65 -13.91 1.82
CA CYS A 41 -10.44 -14.64 0.56
C CYS A 41 -11.31 -15.89 0.43
N MET A 42 -12.57 -15.82 0.86
CA MET A 42 -13.58 -16.88 0.77
C MET A 42 -13.19 -18.18 1.50
N GLN A 43 -12.32 -18.12 2.49
CA GLN A 43 -11.99 -19.24 3.34
C GLN A 43 -12.88 -19.24 4.59
N MET A 44 -13.27 -20.43 5.07
CA MET A 44 -14.13 -20.59 6.25
C MET A 44 -13.37 -20.34 7.55
N VAL A 45 -13.08 -19.08 7.84
CA VAL A 45 -12.34 -18.63 9.02
C VAL A 45 -13.21 -17.67 9.84
N LYS A 46 -13.42 -17.97 11.12
CA LYS A 46 -14.32 -17.19 11.98
C LYS A 46 -13.77 -15.81 12.33
N GLU A 47 -12.46 -15.70 12.52
CA GLU A 47 -11.80 -14.47 12.95
C GLU A 47 -10.58 -14.21 12.06
N GLY A 48 -10.39 -12.95 11.69
CA GLY A 48 -9.16 -12.51 11.03
C GLY A 48 -7.99 -12.44 12.02
N PRO A 49 -6.74 -12.39 11.52
CA PRO A 49 -5.58 -12.17 12.37
C PRO A 49 -5.69 -10.79 13.04
N LYS A 50 -5.16 -10.69 14.26
CA LYS A 50 -5.05 -9.40 14.94
C LYS A 50 -4.00 -8.54 14.25
N ILE A 51 -4.13 -7.23 14.43
CA ILE A 51 -3.17 -6.25 13.88
C ILE A 51 -1.75 -6.63 14.30
N LYS A 52 -1.53 -6.86 15.61
CA LYS A 52 -0.21 -7.22 16.15
C LYS A 52 0.34 -8.50 15.53
N ASP A 53 -0.50 -9.53 15.39
CA ASP A 53 -0.07 -10.80 14.82
C ASP A 53 0.36 -10.65 13.35
N THR A 54 -0.37 -9.80 12.56
CA THR A 54 -0.01 -9.50 11.17
C THR A 54 1.33 -8.76 11.09
N VAL A 55 1.53 -7.75 11.93
CA VAL A 55 2.78 -6.99 11.97
C VAL A 55 3.95 -7.89 12.37
N ASP A 56 3.79 -8.69 13.42
CA ASP A 56 4.84 -9.60 13.90
C ASP A 56 5.23 -10.63 12.82
N ILE A 57 4.24 -11.26 12.18
CA ILE A 57 4.47 -12.23 11.08
C ILE A 57 5.26 -11.59 9.93
N LEU A 58 4.90 -10.39 9.51
CA LEU A 58 5.61 -9.70 8.43
C LEU A 58 7.03 -9.31 8.81
N CYS A 59 7.21 -8.82 10.04
CA CYS A 59 8.53 -8.48 10.56
C CYS A 59 9.42 -9.72 10.71
N ASP A 60 8.88 -10.79 11.29
CA ASP A 60 9.62 -12.05 11.50
C ASP A 60 10.00 -12.68 10.16
N ALA A 61 9.08 -12.70 9.19
CA ALA A 61 9.38 -13.22 7.85
C ALA A 61 10.52 -12.46 7.18
N LEU A 62 10.55 -11.12 7.27
CA LEU A 62 11.63 -10.33 6.71
C LEU A 62 12.95 -10.56 7.45
N ASP A 63 12.92 -10.67 8.80
CA ASP A 63 14.09 -10.93 9.61
C ASP A 63 14.67 -12.33 9.35
N ASP A 64 13.83 -13.37 9.25
CA ASP A 64 14.22 -14.75 8.99
C ASP A 64 14.93 -14.91 7.63
N PHE A 65 14.57 -14.12 6.64
CA PHE A 65 15.22 -14.09 5.34
C PHE A 65 16.33 -13.03 5.23
N GLY A 66 16.65 -12.34 6.33
CA GLY A 66 17.77 -11.38 6.39
C GLY A 66 17.50 -10.05 5.71
N HIS A 67 16.23 -9.67 5.51
CA HIS A 67 15.85 -8.40 4.90
C HIS A 67 15.58 -7.33 5.96
N PRO A 68 16.35 -6.25 6.01
CA PRO A 68 16.12 -5.16 6.96
C PRO A 68 14.81 -4.42 6.71
N SER A 69 14.41 -4.29 5.45
CA SER A 69 13.18 -3.61 5.01
C SER A 69 12.75 -4.07 3.61
N ALA A 70 11.55 -3.68 3.19
CA ALA A 70 10.93 -4.13 1.95
C ALA A 70 10.13 -3.02 1.24
N VAL A 71 9.77 -3.29 -0.01
CA VAL A 71 8.73 -2.56 -0.76
C VAL A 71 7.39 -3.24 -0.48
N PHE A 72 6.45 -2.50 0.09
CA PHE A 72 5.10 -3.00 0.34
C PHE A 72 4.18 -2.65 -0.84
N VAL A 73 3.69 -3.67 -1.52
CA VAL A 73 2.73 -3.54 -2.61
C VAL A 73 1.39 -4.06 -2.12
N ALA A 74 0.38 -3.20 -2.03
CA ALA A 74 -0.90 -3.56 -1.45
C ALA A 74 -2.08 -3.04 -2.28
N HIS A 75 -3.13 -3.85 -2.39
CA HIS A 75 -4.35 -3.50 -3.10
C HIS A 75 -5.55 -3.44 -2.16
N SER A 76 -6.39 -2.41 -2.33
CA SER A 76 -7.69 -2.30 -1.68
C SER A 76 -7.58 -2.49 -0.15
N LEU A 77 -8.30 -3.45 0.44
CA LEU A 77 -8.23 -3.77 1.87
C LEU A 77 -6.81 -4.13 2.33
N GLY A 78 -5.98 -4.72 1.48
CA GLY A 78 -4.57 -5.02 1.81
C GLY A 78 -3.77 -3.81 2.26
N THR A 79 -4.18 -2.59 1.86
CA THR A 79 -3.52 -1.35 2.28
C THR A 79 -3.66 -1.07 3.78
N THR A 80 -4.62 -1.69 4.46
CA THR A 80 -4.75 -1.60 5.93
C THR A 80 -3.56 -2.23 6.66
N ALA A 81 -3.00 -3.34 6.13
CA ALA A 81 -1.79 -3.91 6.72
C ALA A 81 -0.58 -2.98 6.56
N VAL A 82 -0.49 -2.23 5.46
CA VAL A 82 0.54 -1.20 5.32
C VAL A 82 0.37 -0.09 6.36
N SER A 83 -0.87 0.35 6.60
CA SER A 83 -1.18 1.30 7.68
C SER A 83 -0.74 0.76 9.05
N TRP A 84 -1.02 -0.52 9.34
CA TRP A 84 -0.60 -1.14 10.61
C TRP A 84 0.92 -1.21 10.75
N MET A 85 1.62 -1.58 9.67
CA MET A 85 3.08 -1.57 9.66
C MET A 85 3.65 -0.18 9.93
N LEU A 86 3.10 0.86 9.29
CA LEU A 86 3.58 2.24 9.46
C LEU A 86 3.33 2.80 10.87
N HIS A 87 2.27 2.35 11.55
CA HIS A 87 1.92 2.81 12.89
C HIS A 87 2.51 1.95 14.02
N ASP A 88 3.11 0.80 13.70
CA ASP A 88 3.81 -0.03 14.68
C ASP A 88 5.30 0.31 14.77
N PRO A 89 5.89 0.47 15.97
CA PRO A 89 7.29 0.86 16.13
C PRO A 89 8.31 -0.09 15.49
N ARG A 90 8.02 -1.41 15.43
CA ARG A 90 8.86 -2.39 14.71
C ARG A 90 8.50 -2.41 13.23
N GLY A 91 7.20 -2.39 12.93
CA GLY A 91 6.69 -2.45 11.57
C GLY A 91 7.19 -1.31 10.71
N CYS A 92 7.20 -0.07 11.22
CA CYS A 92 7.60 1.10 10.45
C CYS A 92 9.05 1.01 9.96
N THR A 93 9.96 0.35 10.71
CA THR A 93 11.34 0.14 10.29
C THR A 93 11.48 -0.82 9.11
N LYS A 94 10.45 -1.64 8.85
CA LYS A 94 10.41 -2.61 7.76
C LYS A 94 9.82 -2.06 6.45
N VAL A 95 9.10 -0.93 6.51
CA VAL A 95 8.49 -0.32 5.32
C VAL A 95 9.45 0.69 4.71
N ALA A 96 10.27 0.26 3.76
CA ALA A 96 11.16 1.18 3.05
C ALA A 96 10.39 2.04 2.03
N ARG A 97 9.46 1.42 1.28
CA ARG A 97 8.70 2.06 0.19
C ARG A 97 7.36 1.37 -0.01
N THR A 98 6.43 2.06 -0.69
CA THR A 98 5.10 1.49 -0.95
C THR A 98 4.63 1.71 -2.38
N VAL A 99 3.82 0.76 -2.88
CA VAL A 99 2.97 0.91 -4.07
C VAL A 99 1.56 0.50 -3.67
N LEU A 100 0.68 1.49 -3.53
CA LEU A 100 -0.70 1.31 -3.06
C LEU A 100 -1.66 1.41 -4.25
N LEU A 101 -2.46 0.36 -4.44
CA LEU A 101 -3.39 0.22 -5.55
C LEU A 101 -4.82 0.33 -5.01
N ASP A 102 -5.57 1.31 -5.46
CA ASP A 102 -6.93 1.63 -4.98
C ASP A 102 -7.04 1.58 -3.44
N PRO A 103 -6.19 2.31 -2.69
CA PRO A 103 -6.13 2.21 -1.25
C PRO A 103 -7.42 2.69 -0.59
N VAL A 104 -7.97 1.87 0.31
CA VAL A 104 -9.15 2.21 1.10
C VAL A 104 -8.82 2.99 2.38
N THR A 105 -7.54 3.12 2.72
CA THR A 105 -7.07 3.67 4.00
C THR A 105 -7.12 5.19 4.08
N PHE A 106 -7.06 5.90 2.95
CA PHE A 106 -7.14 7.36 2.92
C PHE A 106 -8.57 7.84 3.11
N LEU A 107 -8.76 8.82 3.98
CA LEU A 107 -10.07 9.38 4.34
C LEU A 107 -11.09 8.30 4.79
N LEU A 108 -10.62 7.21 5.38
CA LEU A 108 -11.47 6.13 5.87
C LEU A 108 -12.39 6.58 7.03
N CYS A 109 -12.14 7.76 7.60
CA CYS A 109 -13.06 8.45 8.51
C CYS A 109 -14.33 8.95 7.81
N ASP A 110 -14.36 9.02 6.47
CA ASP A 110 -15.56 9.34 5.71
C ASP A 110 -16.54 8.16 5.74
N PRO A 111 -17.74 8.31 6.31
CA PRO A 111 -18.70 7.21 6.41
C PRO A 111 -19.15 6.66 5.05
N ARG A 112 -18.91 7.37 3.95
CA ARG A 112 -19.23 6.92 2.59
C ARG A 112 -18.50 5.63 2.22
N VAL A 113 -17.24 5.47 2.63
CA VAL A 113 -16.47 4.23 2.34
C VAL A 113 -17.17 3.01 2.94
N ALA A 114 -17.53 3.08 4.24
CA ALA A 114 -18.27 2.02 4.92
C ALA A 114 -19.65 1.80 4.29
N THR A 115 -20.37 2.89 3.98
CA THR A 115 -21.72 2.84 3.44
C THR A 115 -21.73 2.21 2.06
N VAL A 116 -20.79 2.58 1.19
CA VAL A 116 -20.72 2.08 -0.18
C VAL A 116 -20.42 0.59 -0.18
N PHE A 117 -19.43 0.13 0.57
CA PHE A 117 -19.05 -1.29 0.52
C PHE A 117 -20.04 -2.21 1.22
N VAL A 118 -20.56 -1.80 2.39
CA VAL A 118 -21.39 -2.69 3.23
C VAL A 118 -22.89 -2.56 2.92
N TYR A 119 -23.36 -1.35 2.59
CA TYR A 119 -24.81 -1.04 2.54
C TYR A 119 -25.31 -0.59 1.16
N ASN A 120 -24.43 -0.41 0.16
CA ASN A 120 -24.88 0.07 -1.15
C ASN A 120 -25.69 -1.00 -1.90
N ASN A 121 -26.72 -0.57 -2.62
CA ASN A 121 -27.42 -1.42 -3.56
C ASN A 121 -26.70 -1.40 -4.92
N PRO A 122 -26.41 -2.55 -5.52
CA PRO A 122 -25.73 -2.60 -6.81
C PRO A 122 -26.57 -1.91 -7.91
N THR A 123 -25.92 -1.10 -8.71
CA THR A 123 -26.56 -0.33 -9.79
C THR A 123 -26.25 -0.87 -11.18
N ASN A 124 -25.24 -1.72 -11.30
CA ASN A 124 -24.84 -2.37 -12.55
C ASN A 124 -24.41 -3.83 -12.31
N THR A 125 -24.15 -4.57 -13.38
CA THR A 125 -23.79 -5.99 -13.30
C THR A 125 -22.49 -6.24 -12.52
N VAL A 126 -21.50 -5.39 -12.66
CA VAL A 126 -20.22 -5.52 -11.93
C VAL A 126 -20.44 -5.30 -10.44
N ASP A 127 -21.16 -4.23 -10.07
CA ASP A 127 -21.53 -3.96 -8.68
C ASP A 127 -22.34 -5.12 -8.09
N PHE A 128 -23.24 -5.73 -8.89
CA PHE A 128 -24.04 -6.87 -8.44
C PHE A 128 -23.15 -8.10 -8.16
N LEU A 129 -22.19 -8.39 -9.03
CA LEU A 129 -21.25 -9.49 -8.83
C LEU A 129 -20.36 -9.21 -7.61
N MET A 130 -19.82 -8.00 -7.48
CA MET A 130 -19.04 -7.58 -6.31
C MET A 130 -19.86 -7.68 -5.03
N HIS A 131 -21.09 -7.20 -5.06
CA HIS A 131 -21.98 -7.25 -3.90
C HIS A 131 -22.30 -8.70 -3.50
N PHE A 132 -22.66 -9.55 -4.46
CA PHE A 132 -23.06 -10.94 -4.20
C PHE A 132 -21.88 -11.80 -3.77
N PHE A 133 -20.75 -11.74 -4.50
CA PHE A 133 -19.61 -12.64 -4.26
C PHE A 133 -18.66 -12.13 -3.17
N LEU A 134 -18.57 -10.83 -2.94
CA LEU A 134 -17.63 -10.26 -1.98
C LEU A 134 -18.32 -9.67 -0.75
N SER A 135 -19.22 -8.69 -0.91
CA SER A 135 -19.81 -8.00 0.24
C SER A 135 -20.81 -8.87 1.03
N ARG A 136 -21.44 -9.83 0.37
CA ARG A 136 -22.44 -10.77 0.98
C ARG A 136 -21.88 -12.15 1.26
N GLU A 137 -20.63 -12.43 0.90
CA GLU A 137 -19.97 -13.64 1.35
C GLU A 137 -19.92 -13.64 2.89
N LEU A 138 -20.31 -14.77 3.51
CA LEU A 138 -20.61 -14.84 4.94
C LEU A 138 -19.43 -14.43 5.83
N PHE A 139 -18.23 -14.90 5.53
CA PHE A 139 -17.04 -14.68 6.35
C PHE A 139 -16.48 -13.28 6.11
N ILE A 140 -16.42 -12.80 4.87
CA ILE A 140 -16.01 -11.43 4.53
C ILE A 140 -16.99 -10.44 5.17
N SER A 141 -18.30 -10.65 5.04
CA SER A 141 -19.32 -9.80 5.65
C SER A 141 -19.20 -9.78 7.18
N ASN A 142 -18.94 -10.92 7.82
CA ASN A 142 -18.71 -11.01 9.25
C ASN A 142 -17.44 -10.25 9.67
N ALA A 143 -16.34 -10.44 8.94
CA ALA A 143 -15.08 -9.75 9.21
C ALA A 143 -15.25 -8.22 9.15
N LEU A 144 -15.84 -7.71 8.09
CA LEU A 144 -15.99 -6.27 7.87
C LEU A 144 -17.04 -5.62 8.77
N SER A 145 -18.16 -6.31 9.06
CA SER A 145 -19.25 -5.72 9.83
C SER A 145 -19.06 -5.83 11.35
N ARG A 146 -18.25 -6.78 11.81
CA ARG A 146 -18.13 -7.11 13.25
C ARG A 146 -16.73 -7.04 13.82
N HIS A 147 -15.71 -7.23 12.99
CA HIS A 147 -14.31 -7.34 13.44
C HIS A 147 -13.41 -6.24 12.86
N PHE A 148 -13.87 -5.48 11.87
CA PHE A 148 -13.12 -4.40 11.27
C PHE A 148 -13.29 -3.11 12.08
N ASN A 149 -12.21 -2.68 12.73
CA ASN A 149 -12.19 -1.39 13.41
C ASN A 149 -11.71 -0.30 12.45
N TRP A 150 -12.65 0.50 11.96
CA TRP A 150 -12.40 1.53 10.96
C TRP A 150 -11.33 2.53 11.39
N SER A 151 -11.29 2.91 12.67
CA SER A 151 -10.33 3.90 13.18
C SER A 151 -8.88 3.40 13.20
N HIS A 152 -8.66 2.09 13.28
CA HIS A 152 -7.31 1.50 13.29
C HIS A 152 -6.73 1.30 11.89
N ASN A 153 -7.50 1.60 10.85
CA ASN A 153 -7.13 1.32 9.46
C ASN A 153 -6.92 2.61 8.64
N ILE A 154 -7.00 3.77 9.30
CA ILE A 154 -6.79 5.06 8.64
C ILE A 154 -5.29 5.25 8.41
N MET A 155 -4.94 5.79 7.24
CA MET A 155 -3.59 6.21 6.89
C MET A 155 -3.63 7.68 6.46
N PHE A 156 -2.61 8.44 6.83
CA PHE A 156 -2.41 9.82 6.44
C PHE A 156 -1.22 9.94 5.49
N ALA A 157 -1.19 10.99 4.68
CA ALA A 157 -0.05 11.23 3.79
C ALA A 157 1.24 11.49 4.59
N GLU A 158 1.14 11.97 5.81
CA GLU A 158 2.24 12.19 6.76
C GLU A 158 2.97 10.88 7.12
N ASP A 159 2.28 9.75 7.07
CA ASP A 159 2.88 8.43 7.33
C ASP A 159 3.98 8.09 6.31
N PHE A 160 3.90 8.65 5.10
CA PHE A 160 4.95 8.53 4.09
C PHE A 160 6.24 9.24 4.48
N LEU A 161 6.17 10.35 5.21
CA LEU A 161 7.35 11.06 5.68
C LEU A 161 8.11 10.25 6.73
N HIS A 162 7.39 9.58 7.62
CA HIS A 162 7.99 8.72 8.65
C HIS A 162 8.74 7.54 8.02
N ALA A 163 8.14 6.85 7.06
CA ALA A 163 8.76 5.73 6.37
C ALA A 163 10.00 6.15 5.57
N SER A 164 9.98 7.34 4.96
CA SER A 164 11.11 7.87 4.18
C SER A 164 12.34 8.21 5.04
N ASN A 165 12.16 8.45 6.34
CA ASN A 165 13.23 8.87 7.27
C ASN A 165 13.97 7.69 7.93
N ILE A 166 13.47 6.47 7.87
CA ILE A 166 14.04 5.28 8.53
C ILE A 166 15.32 4.75 7.83
N GLY A 167 16.02 5.53 7.10
CA GLY A 167 17.32 5.15 6.52
C GLY A 167 18.42 6.14 6.75
N SER A 168 18.16 7.24 7.43
CA SER A 168 19.14 8.27 7.73
C SER A 168 19.56 8.19 9.21
N SER A 169 20.78 7.78 9.45
CA SER A 169 21.40 7.62 10.78
C SER A 169 21.84 8.95 11.40
N HIS A 170 21.03 10.01 11.34
CA HIS A 170 21.39 11.29 11.96
C HIS A 170 20.30 11.79 12.90
N ASP A 171 20.69 11.92 14.18
CA ASP A 171 19.99 12.55 15.31
C ASP A 171 19.91 14.10 15.19
N SER A 172 19.86 14.66 14.00
CA SER A 172 19.73 16.09 13.80
C SER A 172 18.38 16.44 13.19
N ASP A 173 17.68 17.40 13.79
CA ASP A 173 16.40 17.98 13.33
C ASP A 173 16.49 18.66 11.93
N GLU A 174 17.63 18.56 11.28
CA GLU A 174 17.95 19.11 9.97
C GLU A 174 18.16 17.95 8.99
N TYR A 175 17.08 17.50 8.37
CA TYR A 175 17.07 16.38 7.42
C TYR A 175 17.46 16.88 6.01
N PRO A 176 18.61 16.51 5.45
CA PRO A 176 18.80 16.53 4.01
C PRO A 176 18.08 15.29 3.45
N LEU A 177 16.77 15.38 3.27
CA LEU A 177 16.06 14.41 2.45
C LEU A 177 16.57 14.60 1.01
N ASP A 178 16.91 13.48 0.37
CA ASP A 178 17.13 13.45 -1.06
C ASP A 178 15.81 13.86 -1.72
N ASN A 179 15.68 15.15 -2.04
CA ASN A 179 14.45 15.82 -2.43
C ASN A 179 13.87 15.30 -3.74
N ASP A 180 14.60 14.47 -4.49
CA ASP A 180 14.20 14.00 -5.82
C ASP A 180 13.79 12.52 -5.84
N PHE A 181 13.89 11.78 -4.71
CA PHE A 181 13.58 10.36 -4.69
C PHE A 181 12.15 10.06 -4.21
N ILE A 182 11.28 9.69 -5.15
CA ILE A 182 9.92 9.25 -4.85
C ILE A 182 9.95 7.84 -4.23
N SER A 183 9.58 7.72 -2.96
CA SER A 183 9.55 6.45 -2.21
C SER A 183 8.21 5.74 -2.29
N HIS A 184 7.11 6.48 -2.45
CA HIS A 184 5.76 5.94 -2.36
C HIS A 184 4.96 6.24 -3.63
N THR A 185 4.17 5.28 -4.08
CA THR A 185 3.27 5.44 -5.24
C THR A 185 1.86 5.09 -4.82
N VAL A 186 0.91 5.98 -5.12
CA VAL A 186 -0.53 5.73 -4.96
C VAL A 186 -1.16 5.70 -6.34
N ILE A 187 -1.84 4.61 -6.69
CA ILE A 187 -2.57 4.47 -7.93
C ILE A 187 -4.06 4.39 -7.61
N LEU A 188 -4.86 5.27 -8.22
CA LEU A 188 -6.30 5.39 -7.99
C LEU A 188 -7.06 5.11 -9.29
N SER A 189 -8.16 4.38 -9.21
CA SER A 189 -9.09 4.15 -10.32
C SER A 189 -10.16 5.24 -10.38
N SER A 190 -10.24 5.99 -11.48
CA SER A 190 -11.10 7.19 -11.58
C SER A 190 -12.62 6.89 -11.52
N LEU A 191 -13.03 5.67 -11.80
CA LEU A 191 -14.42 5.20 -11.73
C LEU A 191 -14.64 4.26 -10.53
N ASP A 192 -13.76 4.33 -9.53
CA ASP A 192 -13.87 3.50 -8.33
C ASP A 192 -15.17 3.78 -7.58
N SER A 193 -15.97 2.73 -7.37
CA SER A 193 -17.24 2.80 -6.64
C SER A 193 -17.08 2.61 -5.12
N ILE A 194 -15.90 2.18 -4.64
CA ILE A 194 -15.60 1.91 -3.23
C ILE A 194 -14.86 3.07 -2.59
N VAL A 195 -13.74 3.47 -3.22
CA VAL A 195 -12.91 4.60 -2.76
C VAL A 195 -13.53 5.92 -3.24
N PRO A 196 -13.73 6.91 -2.38
CA PRO A 196 -14.20 8.23 -2.78
C PRO A 196 -13.07 9.01 -3.51
N VAL A 197 -12.78 8.61 -4.76
CA VAL A 197 -11.59 9.04 -5.50
C VAL A 197 -11.45 10.56 -5.58
N GLY A 198 -12.54 11.28 -5.84
CA GLY A 198 -12.49 12.73 -5.94
C GLY A 198 -12.02 13.44 -4.66
N PRO A 199 -12.54 13.12 -3.47
CA PRO A 199 -11.99 13.61 -2.20
C PRO A 199 -10.57 13.10 -1.92
N VAL A 200 -10.27 11.83 -2.17
CA VAL A 200 -8.94 11.23 -1.90
C VAL A 200 -7.87 11.85 -2.79
N SER A 201 -8.11 12.01 -4.10
CA SER A 201 -7.13 12.63 -5.01
C SER A 201 -6.83 14.07 -4.59
N ARG A 202 -7.87 14.87 -4.32
CA ARG A 202 -7.67 16.25 -3.85
C ARG A 202 -6.89 16.34 -2.53
N TYR A 203 -7.15 15.42 -1.60
CA TYR A 203 -6.40 15.35 -0.35
C TYR A 203 -4.93 15.03 -0.60
N LEU A 204 -4.63 14.00 -1.39
CA LEU A 204 -3.27 13.59 -1.70
C LEU A 204 -2.52 14.66 -2.52
N GLU A 205 -3.16 15.28 -3.52
CA GLU A 205 -2.58 16.36 -4.31
C GLU A 205 -2.22 17.56 -3.42
N ALA A 206 -3.14 17.98 -2.55
CA ALA A 206 -2.88 19.08 -1.60
C ALA A 206 -1.71 18.76 -0.65
N LYS A 207 -1.61 17.51 -0.17
CA LYS A 207 -0.48 17.07 0.67
C LYS A 207 0.82 16.96 -0.12
N GLN A 208 0.77 16.55 -1.37
CA GLN A 208 1.94 16.52 -2.24
C GLN A 208 2.49 17.94 -2.45
N ASP A 209 1.62 18.92 -2.69
CA ASP A 209 2.03 20.32 -2.85
C ASP A 209 2.57 20.90 -1.54
N GLU A 210 1.93 20.59 -0.39
CA GLU A 210 2.42 20.98 0.94
C GLU A 210 3.81 20.42 1.22
N PHE A 211 4.03 19.13 0.91
CA PHE A 211 5.33 18.48 1.14
C PHE A 211 6.41 19.03 0.22
N ARG A 212 6.10 19.24 -1.07
CA ARG A 212 7.03 19.88 -2.02
C ARG A 212 7.43 21.28 -1.59
N ALA A 213 6.49 22.07 -1.07
CA ALA A 213 6.79 23.41 -0.55
C ALA A 213 7.75 23.38 0.66
N ARG A 214 7.83 22.25 1.37
CA ARG A 214 8.78 22.00 2.46
C ARG A 214 10.04 21.26 2.00
N GLY A 215 10.22 21.05 0.70
CA GLY A 215 11.36 20.35 0.13
C GLY A 215 11.24 18.82 0.13
N HIS A 216 10.06 18.24 0.35
CA HIS A 216 9.84 16.79 0.38
C HIS A 216 9.07 16.33 -0.87
N ASN A 217 9.66 15.45 -1.66
CA ASN A 217 9.01 14.83 -2.81
C ASN A 217 8.91 13.31 -2.62
N CYS A 218 8.28 12.86 -1.53
CA CYS A 218 8.31 11.46 -1.10
C CYS A 218 7.30 10.55 -1.78
N PHE A 219 6.22 11.08 -2.38
CA PHE A 219 5.22 10.24 -3.05
C PHE A 219 4.68 10.83 -4.34
N GLU A 220 4.13 9.96 -5.18
CA GLU A 220 3.41 10.30 -6.42
C GLU A 220 2.00 9.71 -6.42
N VAL A 221 1.09 10.37 -7.12
CA VAL A 221 -0.28 9.88 -7.36
C VAL A 221 -0.45 9.65 -8.86
N CYS A 222 -0.91 8.45 -9.22
CA CYS A 222 -1.22 8.05 -10.59
C CYS A 222 -2.72 7.74 -10.72
N MET A 223 -3.35 8.14 -11.82
CA MET A 223 -4.77 7.90 -12.07
C MET A 223 -4.96 6.88 -13.20
N PHE A 224 -5.63 5.78 -12.90
CA PHE A 224 -6.13 4.82 -13.88
C PHE A 224 -7.56 5.15 -14.27
N HIS A 225 -7.89 5.10 -15.56
CA HIS A 225 -9.27 5.26 -16.00
C HIS A 225 -9.98 3.92 -16.04
N GLY A 226 -10.69 3.58 -14.98
CA GLY A 226 -11.40 2.30 -14.82
C GLY A 226 -12.00 2.15 -13.42
N ASN A 227 -12.60 1.00 -13.16
CA ASN A 227 -13.25 0.64 -11.90
C ASN A 227 -12.22 0.12 -10.87
N HIS A 228 -12.67 -0.05 -9.62
CA HIS A 228 -11.87 -0.60 -8.53
C HIS A 228 -11.22 -1.94 -8.90
N GLY A 229 -9.89 -2.00 -8.83
CA GLY A 229 -9.10 -3.20 -9.14
C GLY A 229 -9.04 -3.58 -10.64
N GLU A 230 -9.71 -2.88 -11.55
CA GLU A 230 -9.68 -3.19 -12.99
C GLU A 230 -8.26 -3.06 -13.57
N MET A 231 -7.44 -2.18 -13.01
CA MET A 231 -6.03 -2.03 -13.39
C MET A 231 -5.21 -3.32 -13.26
N LEU A 232 -5.62 -4.25 -12.39
CA LEU A 232 -4.91 -5.50 -12.12
C LEU A 232 -5.05 -6.54 -13.25
N VAL A 233 -6.05 -6.37 -14.10
CA VAL A 233 -6.30 -7.25 -15.26
C VAL A 233 -6.08 -6.54 -16.60
N HIS A 234 -5.84 -5.24 -16.59
CA HIS A 234 -5.59 -4.46 -17.80
C HIS A 234 -4.10 -4.54 -18.19
N PRO A 235 -3.73 -5.16 -19.33
CA PRO A 235 -2.34 -5.50 -19.62
C PRO A 235 -1.35 -4.33 -19.58
N SER A 236 -1.72 -3.15 -20.10
CA SER A 236 -0.85 -1.98 -20.07
C SER A 236 -0.62 -1.45 -18.65
N TRP A 237 -1.62 -1.58 -17.77
CA TRP A 237 -1.51 -1.14 -16.39
C TRP A 237 -0.79 -2.16 -15.52
N VAL A 238 -0.97 -3.45 -15.75
CA VAL A 238 -0.16 -4.50 -15.12
C VAL A 238 1.33 -4.22 -15.34
N ASN A 239 1.73 -3.91 -16.59
CA ASN A 239 3.10 -3.53 -16.91
C ASN A 239 3.52 -2.20 -16.22
N THR A 240 2.63 -1.22 -16.16
CA THR A 240 2.90 0.06 -15.49
C THR A 240 3.11 -0.14 -13.99
N ILE A 241 2.25 -0.93 -13.33
CA ILE A 241 2.38 -1.26 -11.91
C ILE A 241 3.68 -2.03 -11.66
N ALA A 242 3.98 -3.05 -12.48
CA ALA A 242 5.20 -3.84 -12.33
C ALA A 242 6.46 -2.96 -12.47
N ARG A 243 6.48 -2.01 -13.42
CA ARG A 243 7.56 -1.04 -13.57
C ARG A 243 7.69 -0.13 -12.34
N LYS A 244 6.56 0.38 -11.80
CA LYS A 244 6.58 1.18 -10.57
C LYS A 244 7.12 0.37 -9.37
N VAL A 245 6.72 -0.89 -9.25
CA VAL A 245 7.27 -1.80 -8.23
C VAL A 245 8.77 -1.98 -8.42
N GLU A 246 9.23 -2.23 -9.65
CA GLU A 246 10.66 -2.37 -9.95
C GLU A 246 11.45 -1.09 -9.61
N GLU A 247 10.93 0.10 -9.97
CA GLU A 247 11.53 1.38 -9.59
C GLU A 247 11.66 1.51 -8.07
N ARG A 248 10.69 1.02 -7.29
CA ARG A 248 10.74 1.05 -5.83
C ARG A 248 11.67 -0.02 -5.24
N CYS A 249 11.95 -1.10 -5.96
CA CYS A 249 12.92 -2.12 -5.51
C CYS A 249 14.37 -1.68 -5.69
N GLN A 250 14.67 -0.71 -6.55
CA GLN A 250 16.05 -0.27 -6.81
C GLN A 250 16.70 0.30 -5.54
N PRO A 251 17.98 0.06 -5.30
CA PRO A 251 18.70 0.73 -4.22
C PRO A 251 18.63 2.25 -4.39
N ARG A 252 18.68 3.01 -3.27
CA ARG A 252 18.88 4.46 -3.39
C ARG A 252 20.21 4.71 -4.09
N PRO A 253 20.28 5.70 -5.01
CA PRO A 253 21.57 6.16 -5.51
C PRO A 253 22.45 6.54 -4.30
N GLU A 254 23.69 6.05 -4.29
CA GLU A 254 24.66 6.52 -3.29
C GLU A 254 24.78 8.03 -3.46
N GLN A 255 24.50 8.79 -2.41
CA GLN A 255 24.89 10.20 -2.40
C GLN A 255 26.41 10.21 -2.56
N TYR A 256 26.89 10.80 -3.65
CA TYR A 256 28.31 11.10 -3.79
C TYR A 256 28.66 11.98 -2.60
N ASP A 257 29.44 11.43 -1.67
CA ASP A 257 30.13 12.18 -0.66
C ASP A 257 31.02 13.16 -1.44
N VAL A 258 30.53 14.38 -1.62
CA VAL A 258 31.35 15.47 -2.16
C VAL A 258 32.32 15.78 -1.03
N GLY A 259 33.36 14.97 -0.98
CA GLY A 259 34.49 15.22 -0.10
C GLY A 259 34.94 16.65 -0.32
N LEU A 260 34.52 17.52 0.57
CA LEU A 260 35.15 18.82 0.73
C LEU A 260 36.57 18.51 1.21
N ASN A 261 37.47 18.34 0.26
CA ASN A 261 38.89 18.50 0.51
C ASN A 261 39.10 19.93 0.98
N TYR A 262 39.12 20.11 2.30
CA TYR A 262 39.79 21.24 2.90
C TYR A 262 41.30 20.92 2.88
N ASP A 263 41.94 21.18 1.75
CA ASP A 263 43.36 21.37 1.69
C ASP A 263 43.63 22.89 1.85
N ASP A 264 44.37 23.21 2.94
CA ASP A 264 45.05 24.43 3.33
C ASP A 264 44.27 25.50 4.10
#